data_e5cd216bae6fce694a7f399b17064406
#
_entry.id   e5cd216bae6fce694a7f399b17064406
#
_cell.length_a   1.000
_cell.length_b   1.000
_cell.length_c   1.000
_cell.angle_alpha   90.00
_cell.angle_beta   90.00
_cell.angle_gamma   90.00
#
_symmetry.space_group_name_H-M   'P 1'
#
loop_
_entity.id
_entity.type
_entity.pdbx_description
1 polymer ?
#
loop_
_entity_poly.entity_id
_entity_poly.type
_entity_poly.pdbx_seq_one_letter_code
_entity_poly.pdbx_strand_id
1 'polypeptide(L)'
;MEYSIRAAKEEDIDGLCNIRNNKDLFIKYLNQHENKEIYLAVAEVENTILGFGVLKLKGSLLPKLSDLYVKEIYRGKGVGTDLIRYREGIARSLGYSEVIVSVDPIENPKMIKLITKHGYKAISEPYIKTAIFYNDDGTTYEKTYSRIDLKRSFTINEGSDEV
;
A
#
# COMPACT_ATOMS: atom_id res chain seq x y z
N MET A 1 3.78 -21.86 -1.32
CA MET A 1 4.27 -21.06 -0.18
C MET A 1 3.06 -20.53 0.59
N GLU A 2 3.00 -20.89 1.83
CA GLU A 2 1.92 -20.43 2.70
C GLU A 2 2.42 -19.24 3.53
N TYR A 3 1.70 -18.16 3.48
CA TYR A 3 1.99 -16.96 4.26
C TYR A 3 0.69 -16.39 4.80
N SER A 4 0.79 -15.51 5.79
CA SER A 4 -0.35 -14.80 6.33
C SER A 4 -0.13 -13.29 6.25
N ILE A 5 -1.23 -12.55 6.27
CA ILE A 5 -1.21 -11.08 6.29
C ILE A 5 -1.84 -10.62 7.59
N ARG A 6 -1.22 -9.66 8.23
CA ARG A 6 -1.65 -9.13 9.52
C ARG A 6 -1.21 -7.67 9.70
N ALA A 7 -1.72 -7.05 10.76
CA ALA A 7 -1.20 -5.74 11.17
C ALA A 7 0.27 -5.87 11.58
N ALA A 8 1.05 -4.85 11.25
CA ALA A 8 2.43 -4.77 11.69
C ALA A 8 2.51 -4.44 13.18
N LYS A 9 3.61 -4.80 13.79
CA LYS A 9 3.92 -4.51 15.20
C LYS A 9 5.38 -4.13 15.34
N GLU A 10 5.76 -3.65 16.50
CA GLU A 10 7.11 -3.13 16.73
C GLU A 10 8.20 -4.17 16.43
N GLU A 11 7.94 -5.42 16.74
CA GLU A 11 8.87 -6.53 16.49
C GLU A 11 9.16 -6.76 15.02
N ASP A 12 8.36 -6.17 14.12
CA ASP A 12 8.57 -6.31 12.68
C ASP A 12 9.59 -5.33 12.09
N ILE A 13 10.07 -4.36 12.86
CA ILE A 13 10.96 -3.31 12.34
C ILE A 13 12.19 -3.89 11.64
N ASP A 14 12.85 -4.85 12.24
CA ASP A 14 14.06 -5.46 11.65
C ASP A 14 13.75 -6.15 10.33
N GLY A 15 12.65 -6.90 10.28
CA GLY A 15 12.21 -7.57 9.06
C GLY A 15 11.82 -6.58 7.96
N LEU A 16 11.16 -5.50 8.32
CA LEU A 16 10.81 -4.43 7.39
C LEU A 16 12.06 -3.74 6.85
N CYS A 17 13.05 -3.48 7.70
CA CYS A 17 14.31 -2.87 7.29
C CYS A 17 15.12 -3.77 6.35
N ASN A 18 14.94 -5.09 6.40
CA ASN A 18 15.53 -6.00 5.43
C ASN A 18 14.95 -5.85 4.03
N ILE A 19 13.73 -5.32 3.94
CA ILE A 19 13.07 -5.07 2.66
C ILE A 19 13.43 -3.68 2.14
N ARG A 20 13.33 -2.68 3.01
CA ARG A 20 13.68 -1.29 2.70
C ARG A 20 14.47 -0.73 3.88
N ASN A 21 15.74 -0.44 3.67
CA ASN A 21 16.62 0.00 4.75
C ASN A 21 16.33 1.45 5.16
N ASN A 22 15.23 1.65 5.88
CA ASN A 22 14.82 2.96 6.38
C ASN A 22 14.06 2.80 7.69
N LYS A 23 14.81 2.70 8.78
CA LYS A 23 14.24 2.49 10.12
C LYS A 23 13.32 3.63 10.56
N ASP A 24 13.70 4.86 10.28
CA ASP A 24 12.90 6.04 10.68
C ASP A 24 11.53 6.03 10.01
N LEU A 25 11.47 5.61 8.75
CA LEU A 25 10.21 5.47 8.03
C LEU A 25 9.28 4.48 8.72
N PHE A 26 9.79 3.31 9.10
CA PHE A 26 8.97 2.28 9.71
C PHE A 26 8.57 2.62 11.14
N ILE A 27 9.42 3.32 11.89
CA ILE A 27 9.03 3.86 13.20
C ILE A 27 7.87 4.85 13.02
N LYS A 28 7.96 5.74 12.03
CA LYS A 28 6.88 6.68 11.72
C LYS A 28 5.60 5.95 11.35
N TYR A 29 5.69 4.95 10.48
CA TYR A 29 4.52 4.16 10.08
C TYR A 29 3.86 3.46 11.27
N LEU A 30 4.64 2.87 12.17
CA LEU A 30 4.09 2.21 13.35
C LEU A 30 3.39 3.20 14.29
N ASN A 31 3.96 4.39 14.48
CA ASN A 31 3.32 5.43 15.27
C ASN A 31 2.00 5.89 14.64
N GLN A 32 1.99 6.07 13.32
CA GLN A 32 0.78 6.43 12.59
C GLN A 32 -0.27 5.31 12.64
N HIS A 33 0.17 4.05 12.58
CA HIS A 33 -0.71 2.90 12.71
C HIS A 33 -1.38 2.86 14.09
N GLU A 34 -0.62 3.08 15.14
CA GLU A 34 -1.12 3.12 16.51
C GLU A 34 -2.13 4.27 16.70
N ASN A 35 -1.88 5.41 16.07
CA ASN A 35 -2.77 6.58 16.11
C ASN A 35 -3.94 6.49 15.13
N LYS A 36 -4.08 5.38 14.40
CA LYS A 36 -5.15 5.15 13.42
C LYS A 36 -5.14 6.14 12.25
N GLU A 37 -3.99 6.69 11.94
CA GLU A 37 -3.80 7.56 10.78
C GLU A 37 -3.53 6.75 9.51
N ILE A 38 -2.97 5.55 9.68
CA ILE A 38 -2.77 4.56 8.62
C ILE A 38 -3.05 3.17 9.18
N TYR A 39 -3.17 2.19 8.27
CA TYR A 39 -3.07 0.78 8.61
C TYR A 39 -1.84 0.23 7.91
N LEU A 40 -0.90 -0.33 8.67
CA LEU A 40 0.30 -0.96 8.13
C LEU A 40 0.12 -2.48 8.17
N ALA A 41 0.05 -3.09 6.98
CA ALA A 41 -0.10 -4.53 6.83
C ALA A 41 1.24 -5.15 6.43
N VAL A 42 1.54 -6.33 6.97
CA VAL A 42 2.71 -7.13 6.57
C VAL A 42 2.27 -8.52 6.15
N ALA A 43 2.96 -9.07 5.16
CA ALA A 43 2.87 -10.46 4.78
C ALA A 43 4.07 -11.19 5.37
N GLU A 44 3.81 -12.30 6.06
CA GLU A 44 4.89 -13.04 6.71
C GLU A 44 4.75 -14.54 6.57
N VAL A 45 5.87 -15.22 6.58
CA VAL A 45 5.97 -16.67 6.71
C VAL A 45 7.11 -16.97 7.69
N GLU A 46 6.79 -17.73 8.76
CA GLU A 46 7.80 -18.18 9.73
C GLU A 46 8.73 -17.05 10.22
N ASN A 47 8.14 -15.93 10.65
CA ASN A 47 8.85 -14.74 11.14
C ASN A 47 9.67 -13.99 10.07
N THR A 48 9.51 -14.34 8.80
CA THR A 48 10.15 -13.62 7.69
C THR A 48 9.10 -12.71 7.02
N ILE A 49 9.41 -11.42 6.93
CA ILE A 49 8.54 -10.46 6.26
C ILE A 49 8.80 -10.54 4.75
N LEU A 50 7.74 -10.81 4.00
CA LEU A 50 7.78 -10.91 2.53
C LEU A 50 7.50 -9.59 1.85
N GLY A 51 6.70 -8.75 2.48
CA GLY A 51 6.28 -7.47 1.92
C GLY A 51 5.39 -6.73 2.90
N PHE A 52 5.04 -5.50 2.54
CA PHE A 52 4.15 -4.66 3.35
C PHE A 52 3.32 -3.77 2.46
N GLY A 53 2.26 -3.21 3.02
CA GLY A 53 1.43 -2.22 2.37
C GLY A 53 0.78 -1.28 3.38
N VAL A 54 0.56 -0.05 2.97
CA VAL A 54 -0.02 1.00 3.79
C VAL A 54 -1.40 1.37 3.26
N LEU A 55 -2.37 1.49 4.14
CA LEU A 55 -3.68 2.09 3.84
C LEU A 55 -3.75 3.41 4.60
N LYS A 56 -3.80 4.53 3.88
CA LYS A 56 -3.91 5.85 4.50
C LYS A 56 -5.36 6.12 4.89
N LEU A 57 -5.53 6.58 6.13
CA LEU A 57 -6.85 6.88 6.71
C LEU A 57 -6.99 8.35 7.06
N LYS A 58 -5.94 9.15 6.88
CA LYS A 58 -5.92 10.59 7.15
C LYS A 58 -5.20 11.32 6.03
N GLY A 59 -5.75 12.46 5.61
CA GLY A 59 -5.24 13.26 4.52
C GLY A 59 -6.27 13.40 3.41
N SER A 60 -5.82 13.57 2.17
CA SER A 60 -6.68 13.68 0.99
C SER A 60 -6.79 12.35 0.24
N LEU A 61 -7.83 12.20 -0.56
CA LEU A 61 -8.06 11.01 -1.38
C LEU A 61 -8.13 9.72 -0.55
N LEU A 62 -9.06 9.70 0.41
CA LEU A 62 -9.15 8.60 1.40
C LEU A 62 -10.34 7.66 1.17
N PRO A 63 -10.19 6.39 1.59
CA PRO A 63 -8.96 5.76 2.06
C PRO A 63 -8.06 5.44 0.88
N LYS A 64 -6.76 5.52 1.08
CA LYS A 64 -5.81 5.41 -0.03
C LYS A 64 -4.86 4.25 0.17
N LEU A 65 -4.78 3.36 -0.82
CA LEU A 65 -3.73 2.37 -0.92
C LEU A 65 -2.45 3.12 -1.26
N SER A 66 -1.57 3.19 -0.29
CA SER A 66 -0.29 3.87 -0.38
C SER A 66 0.80 2.81 -0.28
N ASP A 67 2.02 3.16 -0.55
CA ASP A 67 3.21 2.34 -0.35
C ASP A 67 2.95 0.81 -0.29
N LEU A 68 3.26 0.13 -1.37
CA LEU A 68 3.21 -1.33 -1.47
C LEU A 68 4.55 -1.83 -1.95
N TYR A 69 5.15 -2.74 -1.20
CA TYR A 69 6.43 -3.33 -1.60
C TYR A 69 6.49 -4.80 -1.22
N VAL A 70 6.89 -5.62 -2.18
CA VAL A 70 7.12 -7.06 -1.98
C VAL A 70 8.58 -7.31 -2.29
N LYS A 71 9.25 -8.04 -1.41
CA LYS A 71 10.66 -8.38 -1.60
C LYS A 71 10.83 -9.12 -2.94
N GLU A 72 11.85 -8.76 -3.70
CA GLU A 72 12.02 -9.20 -5.09
C GLU A 72 11.90 -10.72 -5.27
N ILE A 73 12.54 -11.49 -4.39
CA ILE A 73 12.51 -12.96 -4.49
C ILE A 73 11.12 -13.57 -4.27
N TYR A 74 10.18 -12.80 -3.70
CA TYR A 74 8.82 -13.26 -3.43
C TYR A 74 7.79 -12.68 -4.40
N ARG A 75 8.23 -11.93 -5.41
CA ARG A 75 7.33 -11.36 -6.42
C ARG A 75 6.83 -12.44 -7.38
N GLY A 76 5.69 -12.18 -8.01
CA GLY A 76 5.08 -13.10 -8.95
C GLY A 76 4.37 -14.28 -8.31
N LYS A 77 4.14 -14.24 -6.99
CA LYS A 77 3.51 -15.33 -6.22
C LYS A 77 2.18 -14.91 -5.58
N GLY A 78 1.66 -13.74 -5.94
CA GLY A 78 0.37 -13.26 -5.45
C GLY A 78 0.42 -12.45 -4.16
N VAL A 79 1.59 -12.23 -3.57
CA VAL A 79 1.72 -11.50 -2.29
C VAL A 79 1.22 -10.06 -2.42
N GLY A 80 1.62 -9.36 -3.50
CA GLY A 80 1.17 -7.98 -3.73
C GLY A 80 -0.34 -7.89 -3.89
N THR A 81 -0.93 -8.78 -4.67
CA THR A 81 -2.38 -8.85 -4.85
C THR A 81 -3.09 -9.09 -3.53
N ASP A 82 -2.60 -10.02 -2.72
CA ASP A 82 -3.20 -10.33 -1.43
C ASP A 82 -3.08 -9.16 -0.45
N LEU A 83 -1.98 -8.42 -0.48
CA LEU A 83 -1.82 -7.20 0.31
C LEU A 83 -2.81 -6.11 -0.12
N ILE A 84 -3.09 -5.98 -1.41
CA ILE A 84 -4.12 -5.05 -1.90
C ILE A 84 -5.49 -5.48 -1.37
N ARG A 85 -5.87 -6.74 -1.56
CA ARG A 85 -7.17 -7.26 -1.12
C ARG A 85 -7.37 -7.18 0.38
N TYR A 86 -6.32 -7.46 1.15
CA TYR A 86 -6.37 -7.34 2.60
C TYR A 86 -6.68 -5.91 3.04
N ARG A 87 -6.00 -4.93 2.45
CA ARG A 87 -6.23 -3.52 2.78
C ARG A 87 -7.60 -3.04 2.32
N GLU A 88 -8.11 -3.54 1.19
CA GLU A 88 -9.49 -3.29 0.78
C GLU A 88 -10.46 -3.81 1.83
N GLY A 89 -10.23 -5.00 2.36
CA GLY A 89 -11.04 -5.59 3.43
C GLY A 89 -11.03 -4.75 4.69
N ILE A 90 -9.87 -4.21 5.07
CA ILE A 90 -9.76 -3.30 6.21
C ILE A 90 -10.58 -2.02 5.95
N ALA A 91 -10.46 -1.43 4.76
CA ALA A 91 -11.23 -0.23 4.41
C ALA A 91 -12.74 -0.49 4.53
N ARG A 92 -13.21 -1.63 4.03
CA ARG A 92 -14.62 -2.02 4.12
C ARG A 92 -15.06 -2.22 5.57
N SER A 93 -14.25 -2.86 6.37
CA SER A 93 -14.55 -3.08 7.80
C SER A 93 -14.65 -1.78 8.57
N LEU A 94 -13.97 -0.72 8.10
CA LEU A 94 -14.03 0.61 8.71
C LEU A 94 -15.20 1.45 8.16
N GLY A 95 -16.01 0.90 7.25
CA GLY A 95 -17.20 1.57 6.74
C GLY A 95 -17.01 2.33 5.44
N TYR A 96 -15.84 2.25 4.83
CA TYR A 96 -15.61 2.91 3.54
C TYR A 96 -16.24 2.11 2.40
N SER A 97 -16.81 2.83 1.44
CA SER A 97 -17.43 2.23 0.26
C SER A 97 -16.54 2.17 -0.96
N GLU A 98 -15.33 2.71 -0.85
CA GLU A 98 -14.37 2.77 -1.95
C GLU A 98 -12.95 2.90 -1.42
N VAL A 99 -11.98 2.58 -2.28
CA VAL A 99 -10.55 2.85 -2.02
C VAL A 99 -9.94 3.53 -3.23
N ILE A 100 -8.94 4.36 -2.98
CA ILE A 100 -8.24 5.16 -3.98
C ILE A 100 -6.78 4.75 -4.03
N VAL A 101 -6.17 4.81 -5.20
CA VAL A 101 -4.75 4.61 -5.39
C VAL A 101 -4.22 5.62 -6.40
N SER A 102 -3.03 6.14 -6.17
CA SER A 102 -2.36 7.02 -7.13
C SER A 102 -1.11 6.31 -7.64
N VAL A 103 -0.94 6.27 -8.95
CA VAL A 103 0.15 5.52 -9.59
C VAL A 103 0.82 6.39 -10.64
N ASP A 104 2.12 6.23 -10.82
CA ASP A 104 2.84 6.84 -11.92
C ASP A 104 2.63 5.98 -13.18
N PRO A 105 1.86 6.48 -14.16
CA PRO A 105 1.54 5.68 -15.34
C PRO A 105 2.73 5.48 -16.28
N ILE A 106 3.75 6.31 -16.15
CA ILE A 106 4.95 6.24 -17.00
C ILE A 106 5.97 5.27 -16.42
N GLU A 107 6.28 5.43 -15.12
CA GLU A 107 7.29 4.59 -14.45
C GLU A 107 6.74 3.24 -14.01
N ASN A 108 5.42 3.14 -13.81
CA ASN A 108 4.82 1.91 -13.27
C ASN A 108 3.58 1.43 -14.03
N PRO A 109 3.71 1.19 -15.35
CA PRO A 109 2.57 0.73 -16.17
C PRO A 109 2.06 -0.65 -15.75
N LYS A 110 2.91 -1.50 -15.17
CA LYS A 110 2.49 -2.83 -14.70
C LYS A 110 1.49 -2.72 -13.54
N MET A 111 1.68 -1.75 -12.65
CA MET A 111 0.76 -1.52 -11.55
C MET A 111 -0.60 -1.03 -12.08
N ILE A 112 -0.61 -0.17 -13.09
CA ILE A 112 -1.86 0.27 -13.73
C ILE A 112 -2.63 -0.92 -14.26
N LYS A 113 -1.96 -1.83 -14.97
CA LYS A 113 -2.61 -3.05 -15.48
C LYS A 113 -3.16 -3.92 -14.36
N LEU A 114 -2.39 -4.10 -13.29
CA LEU A 114 -2.78 -4.93 -12.16
C LEU A 114 -4.04 -4.39 -11.49
N ILE A 115 -4.04 -3.11 -11.11
CA ILE A 115 -5.18 -2.52 -10.39
C ILE A 115 -6.41 -2.35 -11.29
N THR A 116 -6.23 -2.09 -12.59
CA THR A 116 -7.34 -2.05 -13.54
C THR A 116 -8.01 -3.42 -13.64
N LYS A 117 -7.22 -4.48 -13.67
CA LYS A 117 -7.71 -5.85 -13.65
C LYS A 117 -8.54 -6.15 -12.38
N HIS A 118 -8.19 -5.52 -11.27
CA HIS A 118 -8.90 -5.69 -10.00
C HIS A 118 -10.05 -4.72 -9.79
N GLY A 119 -10.49 -4.02 -10.84
CA GLY A 119 -11.70 -3.20 -10.79
C GLY A 119 -11.48 -1.72 -10.51
N TYR A 120 -10.24 -1.27 -10.53
CA TYR A 120 -9.93 0.15 -10.36
C TYR A 120 -10.14 0.91 -11.67
N LYS A 121 -10.74 2.09 -11.56
CA LYS A 121 -11.02 2.96 -12.71
C LYS A 121 -10.43 4.34 -12.47
N ALA A 122 -9.86 4.94 -13.52
CA ALA A 122 -9.30 6.28 -13.43
C ALA A 122 -10.39 7.31 -13.06
N ILE A 123 -10.07 8.17 -12.11
CA ILE A 123 -10.92 9.27 -11.66
C ILE A 123 -10.26 10.63 -11.89
N SER A 124 -9.08 10.66 -12.45
CA SER A 124 -8.39 11.88 -12.83
C SER A 124 -7.71 11.70 -14.18
N GLU A 125 -7.41 12.82 -14.84
CA GLU A 125 -6.43 12.84 -15.92
C GLU A 125 -5.03 12.73 -15.32
N PRO A 126 -4.02 12.32 -16.08
CA PRO A 126 -2.65 12.37 -15.61
C PRO A 126 -2.26 13.79 -15.19
N TYR A 127 -1.57 13.91 -14.07
CA TYR A 127 -1.09 15.19 -13.55
C TYR A 127 0.34 15.07 -13.06
N ILE A 128 0.99 16.21 -12.91
CA ILE A 128 2.38 16.28 -12.45
C ILE A 128 2.39 16.64 -10.98
N LYS A 129 3.22 15.95 -10.22
CA LYS A 129 3.42 16.20 -8.80
C LYS A 129 4.91 16.34 -8.51
N THR A 130 5.25 17.29 -7.66
CA THR A 130 6.62 17.46 -7.16
C THR A 130 6.61 17.17 -5.67
N ALA A 131 7.54 16.35 -5.22
CA ALA A 131 7.65 15.98 -3.81
C ALA A 131 9.11 15.83 -3.42
N ILE A 132 9.37 15.95 -2.12
CA ILE A 132 10.70 15.78 -1.55
C ILE A 132 10.85 14.33 -1.10
N PHE A 133 11.92 13.70 -1.54
CA PHE A 133 12.29 12.34 -1.19
C PHE A 133 13.58 12.34 -0.38
N TYR A 134 13.84 11.24 0.31
CA TYR A 134 15.01 11.09 1.18
C TYR A 134 15.92 9.99 0.64
N ASN A 135 17.20 10.26 0.61
CA ASN A 135 18.24 9.26 0.35
C ASN A 135 18.54 8.48 1.63
N ASP A 136 19.19 7.34 1.50
CA ASP A 136 19.56 6.50 2.64
C ASP A 136 20.50 7.23 3.61
N ASP A 137 21.28 8.20 3.13
CA ASP A 137 22.19 8.99 3.96
C ASP A 137 21.51 10.17 4.68
N GLY A 138 20.20 10.33 4.52
CA GLY A 138 19.43 11.42 5.12
C GLY A 138 19.37 12.70 4.32
N THR A 139 20.11 12.79 3.21
CA THR A 139 19.97 13.94 2.30
C THR A 139 18.65 13.88 1.56
N THR A 140 18.17 15.03 1.10
CA THR A 140 16.90 15.12 0.39
C THR A 140 17.12 15.50 -1.07
N TYR A 141 16.15 15.15 -1.89
CA TYR A 141 16.08 15.59 -3.27
C TYR A 141 14.64 15.84 -3.67
N GLU A 142 14.44 16.73 -4.61
CA GLU A 142 13.13 17.02 -5.17
C GLU A 142 12.94 16.19 -6.44
N LYS A 143 11.78 15.54 -6.55
CA LYS A 143 11.44 14.76 -7.73
C LYS A 143 10.09 15.20 -8.27
N THR A 144 10.04 15.44 -9.57
CA THR A 144 8.80 15.71 -10.30
C THR A 144 8.43 14.45 -11.08
N TYR A 145 7.19 14.01 -10.94
CA TYR A 145 6.72 12.78 -11.55
C TYR A 145 5.25 12.88 -11.95
N SER A 146 4.85 11.98 -12.84
CA SER A 146 3.46 11.90 -13.30
C SER A 146 2.63 11.02 -12.37
N ARG A 147 1.34 11.33 -12.25
CA ARG A 147 0.38 10.57 -11.44
C ARG A 147 -0.94 10.45 -12.15
N ILE A 148 -1.66 9.37 -11.88
CA ILE A 148 -3.08 9.24 -12.18
C ILE A 148 -3.75 8.62 -10.95
N ASP A 149 -4.94 9.10 -10.62
CA ASP A 149 -5.72 8.58 -9.50
C ASP A 149 -6.76 7.60 -10.01
N LEU A 150 -6.88 6.47 -9.33
CA LEU A 150 -7.86 5.45 -9.66
C LEU A 150 -8.65 5.08 -8.40
N LYS A 151 -9.83 4.55 -8.63
CA LYS A 151 -10.76 4.21 -7.55
C LYS A 151 -11.41 2.86 -7.83
N ARG A 152 -11.55 2.06 -6.78
CA ARG A 152 -12.45 0.91 -6.78
C ARG A 152 -13.59 1.17 -5.81
N SER A 153 -14.83 1.03 -6.28
CA SER A 153 -16.02 1.11 -5.44
C SER A 153 -16.47 -0.29 -5.07
N PHE A 154 -16.87 -0.48 -3.82
CA PHE A 154 -17.40 -1.75 -3.34
C PHE A 154 -18.90 -1.78 -3.54
N THR A 155 -19.41 -2.88 -4.05
CA THR A 155 -20.84 -3.07 -4.23
C THR A 155 -21.43 -3.78 -3.00
N ILE A 156 -22.75 -3.69 -2.84
CA ILE A 156 -23.47 -4.42 -1.80
C ILE A 156 -23.24 -5.92 -1.95
N ASN A 157 -23.23 -6.42 -3.19
CA ASN A 157 -23.03 -7.84 -3.47
C ASN A 157 -21.64 -8.32 -3.03
N GLU A 158 -20.60 -7.49 -3.27
CA GLU A 158 -19.24 -7.81 -2.81
C GLU A 158 -19.18 -7.92 -1.29
N GLY A 159 -19.88 -7.03 -0.58
CA GLY A 159 -19.98 -7.08 0.88
C GLY A 159 -20.69 -8.32 1.38
N SER A 160 -21.74 -8.77 0.68
CA SER A 160 -22.50 -9.96 1.03
C SER A 160 -21.71 -11.24 0.82
N ASP A 161 -20.90 -11.28 -0.24
CA ASP A 161 -20.12 -12.47 -0.60
C ASP A 161 -19.02 -12.79 0.39
N GLU A 162 -18.70 -11.87 1.27
CA GLU A 162 -17.64 -12.04 2.28
C GLU A 162 -18.16 -12.57 3.62
N VAL A 163 -19.42 -12.78 3.71
CA VAL A 163 -20.05 -13.29 4.94
C VAL A 163 -19.90 -14.80 5.07
#